data_49d7611fb853e8945c620b9fdc8d026a
#
_entry.id   49d7611fb853e8945c620b9fdc8d026a
#
_cell.length_a   1.000
_cell.length_b   1.000
_cell.length_c   1.000
_cell.angle_alpha   90.00
_cell.angle_beta   90.00
_cell.angle_gamma   90.00
#
_symmetry.space_group_name_H-M   'P 1'
#
loop_
_entity.id
_entity.type
_entity.pdbx_description
1 polymer ?
#
loop_
_entity_poly.entity_id
_entity_poly.type
_entity_poly.pdbx_seq_one_letter_code
_entity_poly.pdbx_strand_id
1 'polypeptide(L)'
;MGDVMSEKIKIFENPKAKLVRSENYNFNFNKQSGLFMRWGKTEDDDPIVGLPEILDIEVSEICHGVNNVPCPFCYKSNVGYKGRNMSLETFKKVIDNFFFFNSEGVSMTPLTQIALGIGDIDSNPDLKDMILYARERGIIPNITINGDRLTDEWVEFFAKNLGAIAVSIYDKDISYNAIKKLTDAGMTQVNVHFMLATESLEKAYEIMNDTKTDPRLEKLNALVLLSLKQKGRGEHFTRLSQEEFTKLVEYGMSNNIRLGFDSCGQQKFIKAVEKHSNFKELEQLSEPCESGLFSTYINVEGKFFPCSFSEGTEGWEDGIDCACDDFDFLKDVWFSDRLVEWRKKLLGNCRNCPIYEV
;
A
#
# COMPACT_ATOMS: atom_id res chain seq x y z
N MET A 1 -24.22 12.88 10.74
CA MET A 1 -23.44 13.08 9.49
C MET A 1 -23.32 11.79 8.67
N GLY A 2 -23.21 10.61 9.27
CA GLY A 2 -23.14 9.33 8.56
C GLY A 2 -24.35 9.06 7.64
N ASP A 3 -25.57 9.27 8.11
CA ASP A 3 -26.79 8.98 7.34
C ASP A 3 -26.95 9.88 6.08
N VAL A 4 -26.44 11.11 6.10
CA VAL A 4 -26.60 12.06 4.97
C VAL A 4 -25.58 11.78 3.85
N MET A 5 -24.45 11.14 4.17
CA MET A 5 -23.42 10.80 3.17
C MET A 5 -23.74 9.49 2.45
N SER A 6 -24.31 8.49 3.12
CA SER A 6 -24.66 7.19 2.52
C SER A 6 -25.74 7.32 1.42
N GLU A 7 -26.69 8.25 1.55
CA GLU A 7 -27.73 8.50 0.55
C GLU A 7 -27.24 9.13 -0.75
N LYS A 8 -26.07 9.80 -0.73
CA LYS A 8 -25.52 10.53 -1.90
C LYS A 8 -24.46 9.76 -2.65
N ILE A 9 -23.92 8.68 -2.07
CA ILE A 9 -22.88 7.87 -2.70
C ILE A 9 -23.51 6.66 -3.36
N LYS A 10 -23.25 6.48 -4.66
CA LYS A 10 -23.67 5.32 -5.44
C LYS A 10 -22.46 4.47 -5.79
N ILE A 11 -22.51 3.19 -5.46
CA ILE A 11 -21.48 2.22 -5.81
C ILE A 11 -22.06 1.25 -6.84
N PHE A 12 -21.38 1.15 -7.97
CA PHE A 12 -21.69 0.19 -9.03
C PHE A 12 -20.54 -0.78 -9.15
N GLU A 13 -20.83 -2.06 -9.07
CA GLU A 13 -19.81 -3.09 -9.07
C GLU A 13 -20.17 -4.25 -9.98
N ASN A 14 -19.17 -4.74 -10.70
CA ASN A 14 -19.25 -5.97 -11.50
C ASN A 14 -17.90 -6.73 -11.40
N PRO A 15 -17.76 -7.92 -12.02
CA PRO A 15 -16.51 -8.68 -11.95
C PRO A 15 -15.27 -7.98 -12.53
N LYS A 16 -15.45 -6.93 -13.35
CA LYS A 16 -14.35 -6.22 -14.03
C LYS A 16 -14.00 -4.87 -13.40
N ALA A 17 -14.97 -4.19 -12.80
CA ALA A 17 -14.78 -2.83 -12.31
C ALA A 17 -15.66 -2.51 -11.10
N LYS A 18 -15.18 -1.54 -10.30
CA LYS A 18 -15.96 -0.85 -9.26
C LYS A 18 -15.95 0.64 -9.58
N LEU A 19 -17.13 1.24 -9.62
CA LEU A 19 -17.35 2.65 -9.88
C LEU A 19 -18.07 3.27 -8.68
N VAL A 20 -17.49 4.32 -8.10
CA VAL A 20 -18.15 5.14 -7.08
C VAL A 20 -18.50 6.50 -7.68
N ARG A 21 -19.72 6.97 -7.39
CA ARG A 21 -20.24 8.25 -7.84
C ARG A 21 -20.84 9.03 -6.68
N SER A 22 -20.41 10.27 -6.54
CA SER A 22 -21.00 11.26 -5.67
C SER A 22 -20.84 12.66 -6.26
N GLU A 23 -21.21 13.71 -5.55
CA GLU A 23 -21.06 15.09 -6.03
C GLU A 23 -19.59 15.51 -6.12
N ASN A 24 -18.76 15.18 -5.11
CA ASN A 24 -17.40 15.69 -4.99
C ASN A 24 -16.34 14.61 -4.82
N TYR A 25 -16.73 13.35 -4.96
CA TYR A 25 -15.85 12.21 -4.79
C TYR A 25 -16.28 11.08 -5.71
N ASN A 26 -15.46 10.76 -6.67
CA ASN A 26 -15.73 9.75 -7.68
C ASN A 26 -14.47 8.92 -7.91
N PHE A 27 -14.62 7.64 -8.19
CA PHE A 27 -13.53 6.84 -8.70
C PHE A 27 -14.01 5.72 -9.63
N ASN A 28 -13.09 5.25 -10.46
CA ASN A 28 -13.23 4.05 -11.27
C ASN A 28 -12.01 3.15 -11.04
N PHE A 29 -12.26 1.92 -10.61
CA PHE A 29 -11.23 0.91 -10.38
C PHE A 29 -11.44 -0.28 -11.30
N ASN A 30 -10.45 -0.60 -12.13
CA ASN A 30 -10.42 -1.79 -12.96
C ASN A 30 -9.82 -2.96 -12.18
N LYS A 31 -10.63 -3.97 -11.87
CA LYS A 31 -10.23 -5.13 -11.05
C LYS A 31 -9.23 -6.08 -11.72
N GLN A 32 -9.07 -5.99 -13.05
CA GLN A 32 -8.17 -6.85 -13.81
C GLN A 32 -6.79 -6.23 -13.97
N SER A 33 -6.72 -4.93 -14.31
CA SER A 33 -5.47 -4.22 -14.55
C SER A 33 -4.93 -3.48 -13.31
N GLY A 34 -5.76 -3.27 -12.28
CA GLY A 34 -5.43 -2.43 -11.14
C GLY A 34 -5.48 -0.93 -11.44
N LEU A 35 -5.87 -0.52 -12.68
CA LEU A 35 -5.99 0.90 -13.01
C LEU A 35 -7.04 1.57 -12.13
N PHE A 36 -6.60 2.63 -11.47
CA PHE A 36 -7.41 3.43 -10.56
C PHE A 36 -7.41 4.89 -11.02
N MET A 37 -8.60 5.48 -11.10
CA MET A 37 -8.77 6.89 -11.42
C MET A 37 -9.74 7.49 -10.42
N ARG A 38 -9.35 8.61 -9.79
CA ARG A 38 -10.15 9.35 -8.80
C ARG A 38 -10.30 10.80 -9.25
N TRP A 39 -11.47 11.39 -9.04
CA TRP A 39 -11.71 12.79 -9.33
C TRP A 39 -12.78 13.38 -8.40
N GLY A 40 -12.77 14.71 -8.27
CA GLY A 40 -13.72 15.47 -7.49
C GLY A 40 -15.02 15.77 -8.21
N LYS A 41 -15.47 17.03 -8.19
CA LYS A 41 -16.70 17.49 -8.87
C LYS A 41 -16.55 17.44 -10.38
N THR A 42 -15.39 17.81 -10.89
CA THR A 42 -15.01 17.69 -12.30
C THR A 42 -13.82 16.75 -12.43
N GLU A 43 -13.49 16.35 -13.65
CA GLU A 43 -12.34 15.48 -13.93
C GLU A 43 -10.98 16.15 -13.60
N ASP A 44 -10.97 17.48 -13.51
CA ASP A 44 -9.78 18.27 -13.17
C ASP A 44 -9.65 18.55 -11.66
N ASP A 45 -10.65 18.19 -10.86
CA ASP A 45 -10.65 18.45 -9.42
C ASP A 45 -10.22 17.20 -8.65
N ASP A 46 -9.26 17.35 -7.74
CA ASP A 46 -8.94 16.31 -6.75
C ASP A 46 -9.96 16.33 -5.60
N PRO A 47 -10.51 15.18 -5.19
CA PRO A 47 -11.35 15.12 -4.01
C PRO A 47 -10.51 15.34 -2.74
N ILE A 48 -11.00 16.20 -1.84
CA ILE A 48 -10.29 16.52 -0.60
C ILE A 48 -10.39 15.36 0.42
N VAL A 49 -11.56 14.73 0.50
CA VAL A 49 -11.83 13.58 1.38
C VAL A 49 -12.77 12.63 0.66
N GLY A 50 -12.43 11.36 0.67
CA GLY A 50 -13.25 10.29 0.11
C GLY A 50 -13.74 9.29 1.15
N LEU A 51 -13.85 8.05 0.73
CA LEU A 51 -14.10 6.87 1.54
C LEU A 51 -12.83 6.01 1.61
N PRO A 52 -12.75 5.03 2.52
CA PRO A 52 -11.62 4.11 2.58
C PRO A 52 -11.62 3.20 1.32
N GLU A 53 -10.73 3.47 0.38
CA GLU A 53 -10.61 2.74 -0.88
C GLU A 53 -9.59 1.61 -0.81
N ILE A 54 -8.56 1.80 0.02
CA ILE A 54 -7.43 0.90 0.18
C ILE A 54 -7.23 0.63 1.68
N LEU A 55 -7.06 -0.63 2.02
CA LEU A 55 -6.72 -1.06 3.36
C LEU A 55 -5.36 -1.77 3.35
N ASP A 56 -4.39 -1.20 4.06
CA ASP A 56 -3.19 -1.91 4.48
C ASP A 56 -3.51 -2.67 5.77
N ILE A 57 -3.32 -3.97 5.80
CA ILE A 57 -3.63 -4.80 6.96
C ILE A 57 -2.46 -5.72 7.32
N GLU A 58 -1.95 -5.57 8.53
CA GLU A 58 -0.90 -6.42 9.04
C GLU A 58 -1.49 -7.74 9.55
N VAL A 59 -1.13 -8.84 8.90
CA VAL A 59 -1.63 -10.17 9.26
C VAL A 59 -0.63 -11.00 10.08
N SER A 60 0.65 -10.58 10.12
CA SER A 60 1.67 -11.22 10.95
C SER A 60 2.83 -10.27 11.26
N GLU A 61 3.27 -10.28 12.53
CA GLU A 61 4.51 -9.65 12.99
C GLU A 61 5.71 -10.61 12.95
N ILE A 62 5.48 -11.91 12.67
CA ILE A 62 6.54 -12.94 12.67
C ILE A 62 7.38 -12.77 11.40
N CYS A 63 8.68 -12.56 11.57
CA CYS A 63 9.60 -12.37 10.46
C CYS A 63 11.02 -12.76 10.84
N HIS A 64 11.61 -13.71 10.12
CA HIS A 64 13.01 -14.10 10.28
C HIS A 64 13.93 -13.30 9.36
N GLY A 65 13.35 -12.50 8.42
CA GLY A 65 14.11 -11.82 7.39
C GLY A 65 14.46 -12.73 6.22
N VAL A 66 15.53 -12.42 5.51
CA VAL A 66 16.06 -13.23 4.40
C VAL A 66 17.28 -14.00 4.89
N ASN A 67 17.32 -15.31 4.66
CA ASN A 67 18.37 -16.19 5.20
C ASN A 67 18.56 -16.05 6.72
N ASN A 68 17.49 -15.86 7.48
CA ASN A 68 17.48 -15.57 8.91
C ASN A 68 18.23 -14.27 9.31
N VAL A 69 18.41 -13.35 8.39
CA VAL A 69 18.95 -12.00 8.66
C VAL A 69 17.82 -11.00 8.64
N PRO A 70 17.49 -10.34 9.76
CA PRO A 70 16.45 -9.34 9.82
C PRO A 70 16.72 -8.16 8.88
N CYS A 71 15.66 -7.66 8.24
CA CYS A 71 15.73 -6.50 7.37
C CYS A 71 16.32 -5.26 8.10
N PRO A 72 17.34 -4.61 7.54
CA PRO A 72 17.98 -3.47 8.21
C PRO A 72 17.08 -2.23 8.31
N PHE A 73 16.10 -2.08 7.42
CA PHE A 73 15.20 -0.91 7.37
C PHE A 73 13.83 -1.18 8.02
N CYS A 74 13.63 -2.30 8.72
CA CYS A 74 12.30 -2.66 9.21
C CYS A 74 11.76 -1.65 10.23
N TYR A 75 10.71 -0.93 9.84
CA TYR A 75 10.06 0.08 10.68
C TYR A 75 9.31 -0.53 11.88
N LYS A 76 8.88 -1.79 11.78
CA LYS A 76 8.25 -2.55 12.88
C LYS A 76 9.28 -3.22 13.80
N SER A 77 10.55 -3.29 13.39
CA SER A 77 11.61 -4.00 14.11
C SER A 77 11.31 -5.48 14.42
N ASN A 78 10.50 -6.11 13.60
CA ASN A 78 10.14 -7.53 13.75
C ASN A 78 11.37 -8.43 13.75
N VAL A 79 11.38 -9.46 14.61
CA VAL A 79 12.46 -10.45 14.72
C VAL A 79 11.93 -11.83 15.11
N GLY A 80 12.17 -12.83 14.25
CA GLY A 80 11.88 -14.25 14.54
C GLY A 80 10.44 -14.49 14.98
N TYR A 81 10.25 -15.41 15.94
CA TYR A 81 8.94 -15.87 16.42
C TYR A 81 8.31 -15.00 17.52
N LYS A 82 8.85 -13.83 17.81
CA LYS A 82 8.34 -12.97 18.90
C LYS A 82 7.08 -12.17 18.55
N GLY A 83 6.62 -12.25 17.31
CA GLY A 83 5.45 -11.54 16.83
C GLY A 83 4.15 -12.33 17.05
N ARG A 84 3.05 -11.69 16.67
CA ARG A 84 1.68 -12.23 16.72
C ARG A 84 1.16 -12.45 15.31
N ASN A 85 0.15 -13.30 15.19
CA ASN A 85 -0.64 -13.46 13.99
C ASN A 85 -2.06 -12.91 14.22
N MET A 86 -2.61 -12.21 13.25
CA MET A 86 -4.04 -11.95 13.19
C MET A 86 -4.78 -13.27 12.97
N SER A 87 -5.85 -13.53 13.71
CA SER A 87 -6.71 -14.68 13.45
C SER A 87 -7.61 -14.45 12.23
N LEU A 88 -8.03 -15.54 11.59
CA LEU A 88 -9.01 -15.45 10.50
C LEU A 88 -10.33 -14.80 10.96
N GLU A 89 -10.74 -15.03 12.20
CA GLU A 89 -11.95 -14.43 12.78
C GLU A 89 -11.81 -12.91 12.88
N THR A 90 -10.70 -12.41 13.44
CA THR A 90 -10.40 -10.98 13.51
C THR A 90 -10.35 -10.36 12.12
N PHE A 91 -9.68 -11.02 11.17
CA PHE A 91 -9.60 -10.56 9.79
C PHE A 91 -10.98 -10.41 9.15
N LYS A 92 -11.85 -11.42 9.30
CA LYS A 92 -13.23 -11.38 8.77
C LYS A 92 -14.04 -10.25 9.38
N LYS A 93 -14.00 -10.09 10.69
CA LYS A 93 -14.69 -8.97 11.38
C LYS A 93 -14.22 -7.62 10.85
N VAL A 94 -12.90 -7.43 10.76
CA VAL A 94 -12.31 -6.19 10.21
C VAL A 94 -12.82 -5.92 8.79
N ILE A 95 -12.75 -6.89 7.88
CA ILE A 95 -13.18 -6.72 6.49
C ILE A 95 -14.69 -6.43 6.42
N ASP A 96 -15.51 -7.13 7.19
CA ASP A 96 -16.97 -6.96 7.19
C ASP A 96 -17.39 -5.59 7.71
N ASN A 97 -16.65 -4.99 8.63
CA ASN A 97 -16.90 -3.65 9.15
C ASN A 97 -16.70 -2.52 8.13
N PHE A 98 -16.06 -2.79 6.97
CA PHE A 98 -16.00 -1.86 5.84
C PHE A 98 -17.25 -1.92 4.94
N PHE A 99 -18.21 -2.80 5.26
CA PHE A 99 -19.45 -2.90 4.50
C PHE A 99 -20.58 -2.11 5.20
N PHE A 100 -21.33 -1.37 4.42
CA PHE A 100 -22.51 -0.65 4.89
C PHE A 100 -23.70 -0.97 3.98
N PHE A 101 -24.90 -0.71 4.48
CA PHE A 101 -26.15 -0.88 3.72
C PHE A 101 -26.57 0.44 3.09
N ASN A 102 -26.94 0.42 1.80
CA ASN A 102 -27.58 1.56 1.17
C ASN A 102 -29.07 1.64 1.56
N SER A 103 -29.76 2.68 1.07
CA SER A 103 -31.22 2.89 1.31
C SER A 103 -32.10 1.75 0.79
N GLU A 104 -31.60 0.91 -0.10
CA GLU A 104 -32.31 -0.27 -0.63
C GLU A 104 -31.98 -1.56 0.12
N GLY A 105 -31.18 -1.47 1.21
CA GLY A 105 -30.76 -2.62 2.00
C GLY A 105 -29.68 -3.48 1.33
N VAL A 106 -29.00 -2.96 0.31
CA VAL A 106 -27.89 -3.67 -0.38
C VAL A 106 -26.59 -3.38 0.36
N SER A 107 -25.89 -4.44 0.76
CA SER A 107 -24.57 -4.35 1.37
C SER A 107 -23.52 -3.97 0.34
N MET A 108 -22.70 -2.95 0.62
CA MET A 108 -21.67 -2.45 -0.28
C MET A 108 -20.45 -1.95 0.49
N THR A 109 -19.31 -1.91 -0.19
CA THR A 109 -18.06 -1.37 0.36
C THR A 109 -17.34 -0.48 -0.66
N PRO A 110 -16.73 0.64 -0.24
CA PRO A 110 -15.84 1.43 -1.09
C PRO A 110 -14.47 0.74 -1.29
N LEU A 111 -14.07 -0.21 -0.43
CA LEU A 111 -12.79 -0.90 -0.56
C LEU A 111 -12.67 -1.55 -1.94
N THR A 112 -11.57 -1.25 -2.61
CA THR A 112 -11.19 -1.82 -3.90
C THR A 112 -10.20 -2.96 -3.73
N GLN A 113 -9.23 -2.75 -2.83
CA GLN A 113 -8.11 -3.65 -2.61
C GLN A 113 -7.59 -3.59 -1.18
N ILE A 114 -6.92 -4.65 -0.78
CA ILE A 114 -6.16 -4.72 0.47
C ILE A 114 -4.71 -5.03 0.17
N ALA A 115 -3.79 -4.49 0.97
CA ALA A 115 -2.37 -4.82 0.97
C ALA A 115 -2.04 -5.56 2.26
N LEU A 116 -1.71 -6.85 2.13
CA LEU A 116 -1.40 -7.72 3.26
C LEU A 116 0.04 -7.50 3.71
N GLY A 117 0.21 -7.06 4.95
CA GLY A 117 1.50 -6.91 5.63
C GLY A 117 1.87 -8.20 6.35
N ILE A 118 2.94 -8.82 5.90
CA ILE A 118 3.48 -10.06 6.48
C ILE A 118 5.01 -10.06 6.36
N GLY A 119 5.70 -10.67 7.30
CA GLY A 119 7.13 -10.91 7.20
C GLY A 119 7.44 -12.16 6.39
N ASP A 120 7.31 -13.32 7.02
CA ASP A 120 7.47 -14.61 6.36
C ASP A 120 6.11 -15.08 5.84
N ILE A 121 6.04 -15.49 4.57
CA ILE A 121 4.77 -15.86 3.92
C ILE A 121 4.08 -17.08 4.55
N ASP A 122 4.83 -17.90 5.26
CA ASP A 122 4.34 -19.09 5.96
C ASP A 122 4.11 -18.86 7.47
N SER A 123 4.26 -17.63 7.95
CA SER A 123 4.15 -17.31 9.38
C SER A 123 2.71 -17.29 9.91
N ASN A 124 1.75 -16.91 9.06
CA ASN A 124 0.33 -16.97 9.44
C ASN A 124 -0.34 -18.16 8.74
N PRO A 125 -0.78 -19.20 9.49
CA PRO A 125 -1.42 -20.37 8.89
C PRO A 125 -2.72 -20.07 8.15
N ASP A 126 -3.39 -18.96 8.49
CA ASP A 126 -4.67 -18.55 7.91
C ASP A 126 -4.51 -17.65 6.67
N LEU A 127 -3.28 -17.36 6.22
CA LEU A 127 -3.05 -16.39 5.12
C LEU A 127 -3.82 -16.75 3.84
N LYS A 128 -3.85 -18.03 3.46
CA LYS A 128 -4.58 -18.47 2.28
C LYS A 128 -6.09 -18.21 2.40
N ASP A 129 -6.65 -18.50 3.55
CA ASP A 129 -8.08 -18.32 3.83
C ASP A 129 -8.45 -16.83 3.91
N MET A 130 -7.57 -15.96 4.43
CA MET A 130 -7.74 -14.50 4.41
C MET A 130 -7.77 -13.96 2.99
N ILE A 131 -6.87 -14.42 2.11
CA ILE A 131 -6.82 -14.04 0.69
C ILE A 131 -8.11 -14.47 -0.02
N LEU A 132 -8.57 -15.71 0.19
CA LEU A 132 -9.79 -16.22 -0.40
C LEU A 132 -11.02 -15.47 0.10
N TYR A 133 -11.09 -15.16 1.40
CA TYR A 133 -12.19 -14.38 1.96
C TYR A 133 -12.27 -12.97 1.36
N ALA A 134 -11.13 -12.27 1.22
CA ALA A 134 -11.13 -10.97 0.56
C ALA A 134 -11.68 -11.05 -0.88
N ARG A 135 -11.28 -12.08 -1.64
CA ARG A 135 -11.81 -12.34 -2.99
C ARG A 135 -13.31 -12.61 -3.00
N GLU A 136 -13.80 -13.41 -2.08
CA GLU A 136 -15.23 -13.70 -1.92
C GLU A 136 -16.02 -12.41 -1.66
N ARG A 137 -15.46 -11.47 -0.89
CA ARG A 137 -16.04 -10.15 -0.60
C ARG A 137 -15.86 -9.13 -1.74
N GLY A 138 -15.30 -9.53 -2.89
CA GLY A 138 -15.11 -8.67 -4.05
C GLY A 138 -13.93 -7.68 -3.94
N ILE A 139 -13.08 -7.83 -2.92
CA ILE A 139 -11.91 -7.01 -2.65
C ILE A 139 -10.66 -7.70 -3.24
N ILE A 140 -9.79 -6.95 -3.90
CA ILE A 140 -8.58 -7.48 -4.52
C ILE A 140 -7.44 -7.55 -3.48
N PRO A 141 -6.95 -8.74 -3.10
CA PRO A 141 -5.81 -8.86 -2.22
C PRO A 141 -4.49 -8.66 -2.97
N ASN A 142 -3.59 -7.90 -2.38
CA ASN A 142 -2.20 -7.69 -2.79
C ASN A 142 -1.28 -8.01 -1.60
N ILE A 143 0.00 -8.30 -1.86
CA ILE A 143 0.95 -8.64 -0.81
C ILE A 143 2.34 -8.12 -1.15
N THR A 144 3.12 -7.78 -0.11
CA THR A 144 4.56 -7.55 -0.23
C THR A 144 5.30 -8.67 0.49
N ILE A 145 6.25 -9.30 -0.21
CA ILE A 145 7.08 -10.39 0.31
C ILE A 145 8.56 -10.05 0.20
N ASN A 146 9.42 -10.78 0.90
CA ASN A 146 10.87 -10.68 0.77
C ASN A 146 11.48 -11.68 -0.24
N GLY A 147 10.65 -12.55 -0.83
CA GLY A 147 11.05 -13.58 -1.78
C GLY A 147 11.60 -14.86 -1.16
N ASP A 148 11.98 -14.85 0.11
CA ASP A 148 12.38 -16.05 0.85
C ASP A 148 11.19 -16.98 1.10
N ARG A 149 11.42 -18.27 1.20
CA ARG A 149 10.40 -19.31 1.45
C ARG A 149 9.28 -19.42 0.39
N LEU A 150 9.46 -18.78 -0.79
CA LEU A 150 8.50 -18.84 -1.88
C LEU A 150 8.58 -20.19 -2.61
N THR A 151 7.70 -21.12 -2.22
CA THR A 151 7.53 -22.43 -2.87
C THR A 151 6.71 -22.31 -4.15
N ASP A 152 6.76 -23.32 -5.02
CA ASP A 152 5.96 -23.35 -6.25
C ASP A 152 4.45 -23.41 -5.95
N GLU A 153 4.05 -24.05 -4.83
CA GLU A 153 2.66 -24.04 -4.33
C GLU A 153 2.18 -22.59 -4.02
N TRP A 154 3.02 -21.79 -3.35
CA TRP A 154 2.71 -20.38 -3.09
C TRP A 154 2.62 -19.57 -4.39
N VAL A 155 3.52 -19.81 -5.34
CA VAL A 155 3.50 -19.14 -6.66
C VAL A 155 2.19 -19.41 -7.38
N GLU A 156 1.76 -20.66 -7.49
CA GLU A 156 0.48 -21.04 -8.11
C GLU A 156 -0.72 -20.41 -7.40
N PHE A 157 -0.71 -20.43 -6.08
CA PHE A 157 -1.78 -19.83 -5.28
C PHE A 157 -1.85 -18.32 -5.46
N PHE A 158 -0.71 -17.61 -5.43
CA PHE A 158 -0.64 -16.17 -5.62
C PHE A 158 -1.05 -15.76 -7.04
N ALA A 159 -0.55 -16.45 -8.06
CA ALA A 159 -0.91 -16.17 -9.46
C ALA A 159 -2.42 -16.27 -9.71
N LYS A 160 -3.12 -17.14 -8.99
CA LYS A 160 -4.57 -17.33 -9.11
C LYS A 160 -5.37 -16.29 -8.31
N ASN A 161 -4.87 -15.85 -7.16
CA ASN A 161 -5.69 -15.14 -6.16
C ASN A 161 -5.29 -13.70 -5.90
N LEU A 162 -4.06 -13.27 -6.20
CA LEU A 162 -3.63 -11.89 -5.98
C LEU A 162 -3.88 -11.00 -7.18
N GLY A 163 -4.07 -9.70 -6.94
CA GLY A 163 -4.08 -8.66 -7.97
C GLY A 163 -2.67 -8.20 -8.31
N ALA A 164 -1.86 -7.97 -7.29
CA ALA A 164 -0.47 -7.56 -7.41
C ALA A 164 0.38 -8.17 -6.30
N ILE A 165 1.68 -8.29 -6.57
CA ILE A 165 2.67 -8.70 -5.59
C ILE A 165 3.92 -7.83 -5.73
N ALA A 166 4.46 -7.40 -4.60
CA ALA A 166 5.76 -6.74 -4.57
C ALA A 166 6.79 -7.63 -3.88
N VAL A 167 8.01 -7.63 -4.42
CA VAL A 167 9.15 -8.33 -3.84
C VAL A 167 10.17 -7.31 -3.35
N SER A 168 10.43 -7.29 -2.04
CA SER A 168 11.46 -6.43 -1.45
C SER A 168 12.85 -7.02 -1.69
N ILE A 169 13.80 -6.20 -2.16
CA ILE A 169 15.15 -6.67 -2.47
C ILE A 169 16.06 -6.51 -1.26
N TYR A 170 16.44 -7.62 -0.64
CA TYR A 170 17.49 -7.72 0.38
C TYR A 170 18.65 -8.57 -0.10
N ASP A 171 18.35 -9.75 -0.67
CA ASP A 171 19.26 -10.61 -1.39
C ASP A 171 18.83 -10.66 -2.87
N LYS A 172 19.74 -10.34 -3.79
CA LYS A 172 19.42 -10.24 -5.23
C LYS A 172 18.95 -11.57 -5.80
N ASP A 173 19.64 -12.65 -5.49
CA ASP A 173 19.34 -13.94 -6.11
C ASP A 173 18.01 -14.50 -5.62
N ILE A 174 17.71 -14.39 -4.33
CA ILE A 174 16.42 -14.80 -3.76
C ILE A 174 15.30 -13.98 -4.37
N SER A 175 15.44 -12.64 -4.36
CA SER A 175 14.39 -11.73 -4.82
C SER A 175 14.17 -11.85 -6.35
N TYR A 176 15.22 -11.91 -7.16
CA TYR A 176 15.12 -12.00 -8.62
C TYR A 176 14.55 -13.35 -9.05
N ASN A 177 14.94 -14.44 -8.39
CA ASN A 177 14.36 -15.75 -8.66
C ASN A 177 12.87 -15.80 -8.27
N ALA A 178 12.47 -15.15 -7.17
CA ALA A 178 11.07 -15.02 -6.78
C ALA A 178 10.27 -14.23 -7.84
N ILE A 179 10.79 -13.09 -8.31
CA ILE A 179 10.17 -12.30 -9.38
C ILE A 179 9.98 -13.14 -10.64
N LYS A 180 11.05 -13.85 -11.06
CA LYS A 180 10.99 -14.72 -12.24
C LYS A 180 9.90 -15.80 -12.10
N LYS A 181 9.84 -16.50 -10.97
CA LYS A 181 8.83 -17.53 -10.72
C LYS A 181 7.40 -16.96 -10.83
N LEU A 182 7.15 -15.80 -10.21
CA LEU A 182 5.85 -15.15 -10.23
C LEU A 182 5.43 -14.68 -11.63
N THR A 183 6.36 -14.06 -12.36
CA THR A 183 6.10 -13.59 -13.73
C THR A 183 5.95 -14.73 -14.72
N ASP A 184 6.69 -15.83 -14.56
CA ASP A 184 6.58 -17.04 -15.40
C ASP A 184 5.26 -17.79 -15.12
N ALA A 185 4.71 -17.67 -13.90
CA ALA A 185 3.37 -18.17 -13.57
C ALA A 185 2.24 -17.28 -14.13
N GLY A 186 2.57 -16.23 -14.89
CA GLY A 186 1.61 -15.37 -15.58
C GLY A 186 1.15 -14.12 -14.83
N MET A 187 1.74 -13.81 -13.66
CA MET A 187 1.45 -12.56 -12.98
C MET A 187 2.02 -11.36 -13.74
N THR A 188 1.19 -10.37 -14.04
CA THR A 188 1.59 -9.14 -14.76
C THR A 188 1.87 -7.97 -13.84
N GLN A 189 1.35 -7.99 -12.61
CA GLN A 189 1.55 -6.94 -11.60
C GLN A 189 2.55 -7.42 -10.55
N VAL A 190 3.78 -7.72 -10.98
CA VAL A 190 4.90 -8.06 -10.11
C VAL A 190 5.84 -6.87 -10.05
N ASN A 191 5.99 -6.28 -8.86
CA ASN A 191 6.81 -5.09 -8.64
C ASN A 191 8.01 -5.41 -7.74
N VAL A 192 9.05 -4.61 -7.87
CA VAL A 192 10.11 -4.54 -6.85
C VAL A 192 9.76 -3.44 -5.86
N HIS A 193 9.92 -3.70 -4.56
CA HIS A 193 10.01 -2.67 -3.54
C HIS A 193 11.46 -2.51 -3.09
N PHE A 194 11.98 -1.29 -3.17
CA PHE A 194 13.34 -0.98 -2.73
C PHE A 194 13.37 0.27 -1.85
N MET A 195 13.94 0.13 -0.65
CA MET A 195 14.05 1.22 0.32
C MET A 195 15.20 2.16 -0.06
N LEU A 196 14.88 3.45 -0.24
CA LEU A 196 15.86 4.50 -0.53
C LEU A 196 16.41 5.12 0.76
N ALA A 197 17.72 5.00 0.91
CA ALA A 197 18.53 5.69 1.89
C ALA A 197 19.85 6.07 1.22
N THR A 198 20.60 7.01 1.79
CA THR A 198 21.94 7.37 1.26
C THR A 198 22.83 6.13 1.20
N GLU A 199 22.76 5.27 2.20
CA GLU A 199 23.55 4.02 2.30
C GLU A 199 23.12 2.95 1.27
N SER A 200 21.92 3.07 0.67
CA SER A 200 21.42 2.14 -0.34
C SER A 200 21.41 2.70 -1.77
N LEU A 201 21.89 3.93 -1.97
CA LEU A 201 21.79 4.64 -3.24
C LEU A 201 22.55 3.93 -4.38
N GLU A 202 23.75 3.45 -4.13
CA GLU A 202 24.55 2.71 -5.14
C GLU A 202 23.82 1.43 -5.57
N LYS A 203 23.22 0.71 -4.59
CA LYS A 203 22.43 -0.48 -4.88
C LYS A 203 21.16 -0.16 -5.67
N ALA A 204 20.55 1.03 -5.47
CA ALA A 204 19.42 1.47 -6.27
C ALA A 204 19.79 1.60 -7.76
N TYR A 205 20.93 2.22 -8.08
CA TYR A 205 21.44 2.30 -9.46
C TYR A 205 21.78 0.92 -10.04
N GLU A 206 22.37 0.03 -9.24
CA GLU A 206 22.64 -1.35 -9.65
C GLU A 206 21.34 -2.06 -10.05
N ILE A 207 20.32 -2.03 -9.20
CA ILE A 207 19.00 -2.65 -9.47
C ILE A 207 18.35 -2.03 -10.71
N MET A 208 18.44 -0.72 -10.89
CA MET A 208 17.95 -0.04 -12.10
C MET A 208 18.61 -0.60 -13.37
N ASN A 209 19.92 -0.83 -13.35
CA ASN A 209 20.63 -1.45 -14.49
C ASN A 209 20.21 -2.91 -14.68
N ASP A 210 20.04 -3.66 -13.60
CA ASP A 210 19.61 -5.05 -13.63
C ASP A 210 18.23 -5.21 -14.28
N THR A 211 17.31 -4.23 -14.13
CA THR A 211 16.00 -4.28 -14.83
C THR A 211 16.13 -4.37 -16.35
N LYS A 212 17.29 -4.02 -16.92
CA LYS A 212 17.58 -4.08 -18.36
C LYS A 212 18.44 -5.26 -18.77
N THR A 213 19.24 -5.79 -17.84
CA THR A 213 20.30 -6.74 -18.16
C THR A 213 20.09 -8.13 -17.56
N ASP A 214 19.35 -8.23 -16.44
CA ASP A 214 19.07 -9.52 -15.81
C ASP A 214 17.78 -10.13 -16.39
N PRO A 215 17.83 -11.30 -17.06
CA PRO A 215 16.68 -11.93 -17.69
C PRO A 215 15.58 -12.33 -16.69
N ARG A 216 15.89 -12.41 -15.39
CA ARG A 216 14.89 -12.69 -14.35
C ARG A 216 13.93 -11.54 -14.16
N LEU A 217 14.31 -10.31 -14.56
CA LEU A 217 13.52 -9.08 -14.43
C LEU A 217 12.84 -8.64 -15.74
N GLU A 218 12.99 -9.38 -16.84
CA GLU A 218 12.45 -9.02 -18.16
C GLU A 218 10.94 -8.70 -18.14
N LYS A 219 10.18 -9.45 -17.33
CA LYS A 219 8.71 -9.30 -17.19
C LYS A 219 8.30 -8.47 -15.96
N LEU A 220 9.26 -7.81 -15.30
CA LEU A 220 8.96 -6.95 -14.16
C LEU A 220 8.03 -5.81 -14.57
N ASN A 221 6.99 -5.54 -13.77
CA ASN A 221 6.08 -4.43 -14.05
C ASN A 221 6.71 -3.08 -13.72
N ALA A 222 7.23 -2.88 -12.50
CA ALA A 222 7.87 -1.65 -12.09
C ALA A 222 8.86 -1.84 -10.93
N LEU A 223 9.83 -0.93 -10.83
CA LEU A 223 10.67 -0.74 -9.66
C LEU A 223 10.08 0.40 -8.82
N VAL A 224 9.51 0.06 -7.67
CA VAL A 224 8.92 1.02 -6.73
C VAL A 224 9.95 1.38 -5.66
N LEU A 225 10.32 2.65 -5.63
CA LEU A 225 11.28 3.22 -4.71
C LEU A 225 10.53 3.78 -3.48
N LEU A 226 10.85 3.25 -2.31
CA LEU A 226 10.20 3.60 -1.05
C LEU A 226 11.02 4.63 -0.29
N SER A 227 10.38 5.70 0.14
CA SER A 227 11.00 6.74 0.94
C SER A 227 11.25 6.26 2.37
N LEU A 228 12.47 6.44 2.87
CA LEU A 228 12.84 6.08 4.24
C LEU A 228 12.06 6.93 5.26
N LYS A 229 11.40 6.25 6.19
CA LYS A 229 10.89 6.83 7.43
C LYS A 229 11.79 6.35 8.56
N GLN A 230 12.36 7.28 9.33
CA GLN A 230 13.27 6.97 10.43
C GLN A 230 12.46 6.44 11.62
N LYS A 231 12.03 5.18 11.52
CA LYS A 231 11.27 4.43 12.53
C LYS A 231 11.82 3.02 12.66
N GLY A 232 11.83 2.48 13.87
CA GLY A 232 12.37 1.16 14.15
C GLY A 232 13.84 1.05 13.74
N ARG A 233 14.25 -0.04 13.06
CA ARG A 233 15.65 -0.16 12.58
C ARG A 233 16.01 0.87 11.50
N GLY A 234 15.02 1.46 10.83
CA GLY A 234 15.23 2.54 9.86
C GLY A 234 15.79 3.85 10.45
N GLU A 235 15.76 4.02 11.79
CA GLU A 235 16.31 5.20 12.49
C GLU A 235 17.81 5.37 12.28
N HIS A 236 18.53 4.30 11.97
CA HIS A 236 19.98 4.30 11.79
C HIS A 236 20.43 4.67 10.38
N PHE A 237 19.49 4.96 9.48
CA PHE A 237 19.78 5.26 8.07
C PHE A 237 19.51 6.73 7.76
N THR A 238 20.21 7.22 6.73
CA THR A 238 20.13 8.62 6.29
C THR A 238 19.17 8.73 5.11
N ARG A 239 18.23 9.67 5.20
CA ARG A 239 17.31 9.97 4.08
C ARG A 239 18.08 10.59 2.92
N LEU A 240 17.70 10.25 1.69
CA LEU A 240 18.23 10.91 0.50
C LEU A 240 17.95 12.41 0.53
N SER A 241 18.96 13.20 0.18
CA SER A 241 18.77 14.61 -0.15
C SER A 241 17.89 14.77 -1.41
N GLN A 242 17.32 15.95 -1.59
CA GLN A 242 16.57 16.26 -2.83
C GLN A 242 17.46 16.13 -4.07
N GLU A 243 18.73 16.52 -3.98
CA GLU A 243 19.68 16.43 -5.10
C GLU A 243 19.95 14.99 -5.51
N GLU A 244 20.22 14.10 -4.54
CA GLU A 244 20.45 12.66 -4.79
C GLU A 244 19.21 12.01 -5.40
N PHE A 245 18.03 12.33 -4.85
CA PHE A 245 16.76 11.82 -5.37
C PHE A 245 16.50 12.31 -6.79
N THR A 246 16.74 13.60 -7.09
CA THR A 246 16.58 14.16 -8.44
C THR A 246 17.50 13.45 -9.44
N LYS A 247 18.77 13.26 -9.11
CA LYS A 247 19.72 12.51 -9.98
C LYS A 247 19.25 11.08 -10.24
N LEU A 248 18.69 10.41 -9.22
CA LEU A 248 18.15 9.06 -9.35
C LEU A 248 16.96 9.01 -10.31
N VAL A 249 16.02 9.96 -10.18
CA VAL A 249 14.84 10.07 -11.05
C VAL A 249 15.27 10.36 -12.50
N GLU A 250 16.14 11.34 -12.70
CA GLU A 250 16.70 11.70 -14.03
C GLU A 250 17.40 10.50 -14.68
N TYR A 251 18.15 9.73 -13.89
CA TYR A 251 18.80 8.51 -14.40
C TYR A 251 17.77 7.48 -14.85
N GLY A 252 16.74 7.23 -14.05
CA GLY A 252 15.67 6.28 -14.38
C GLY A 252 14.92 6.70 -15.66
N MET A 253 14.55 7.98 -15.76
CA MET A 253 13.85 8.52 -16.93
C MET A 253 14.72 8.45 -18.19
N SER A 254 15.98 8.89 -18.11
CA SER A 254 16.93 8.88 -19.25
C SER A 254 17.21 7.46 -19.75
N ASN A 255 17.05 6.47 -18.89
CA ASN A 255 17.26 5.06 -19.21
C ASN A 255 15.96 4.29 -19.48
N ASN A 256 14.80 4.95 -19.57
CA ASN A 256 13.48 4.33 -19.77
C ASN A 256 13.17 3.19 -18.76
N ILE A 257 13.53 3.38 -17.50
CA ILE A 257 13.21 2.44 -16.43
C ILE A 257 11.82 2.76 -15.91
N ARG A 258 10.96 1.75 -15.75
CA ARG A 258 9.65 1.93 -15.17
C ARG A 258 9.77 2.10 -13.65
N LEU A 259 9.79 3.36 -13.21
CA LEU A 259 9.85 3.72 -11.80
C LEU A 259 8.46 3.97 -11.24
N GLY A 260 8.27 3.59 -9.97
CA GLY A 260 7.18 4.00 -9.12
C GLY A 260 7.73 4.56 -7.82
N PHE A 261 6.90 5.29 -7.08
CA PHE A 261 7.25 5.85 -5.79
C PHE A 261 6.09 5.63 -4.82
N ASP A 262 6.41 5.52 -3.53
CA ASP A 262 5.36 5.58 -2.51
C ASP A 262 4.81 7.02 -2.41
N SER A 263 3.57 7.17 -1.97
CA SER A 263 2.92 8.48 -1.80
C SER A 263 3.69 9.42 -0.85
N CYS A 264 4.52 8.86 0.03
CA CYS A 264 5.39 9.65 0.90
C CYS A 264 6.52 10.36 0.13
N GLY A 265 6.99 9.80 -0.98
CA GLY A 265 8.02 10.38 -1.84
C GLY A 265 7.52 11.39 -2.87
N GLN A 266 6.20 11.58 -2.98
CA GLN A 266 5.57 12.37 -4.04
C GLN A 266 6.13 13.80 -4.13
N GLN A 267 6.28 14.49 -3.01
CA GLN A 267 6.78 15.88 -3.01
C GLN A 267 8.22 15.99 -3.54
N LYS A 268 9.08 15.01 -3.21
CA LYS A 268 10.43 14.95 -3.78
C LYS A 268 10.40 14.67 -5.27
N PHE A 269 9.47 13.80 -5.71
CA PHE A 269 9.31 13.48 -7.11
C PHE A 269 8.85 14.70 -7.91
N ILE A 270 7.84 15.44 -7.45
CA ILE A 270 7.37 16.68 -8.09
C ILE A 270 8.52 17.69 -8.27
N LYS A 271 9.30 17.92 -7.21
CA LYS A 271 10.47 18.80 -7.30
C LYS A 271 11.54 18.28 -8.27
N ALA A 272 11.72 16.97 -8.36
CA ALA A 272 12.69 16.38 -9.28
C ALA A 272 12.29 16.56 -10.75
N VAL A 273 10.99 16.61 -11.06
CA VAL A 273 10.48 16.69 -12.43
C VAL A 273 9.90 18.07 -12.80
N GLU A 274 9.92 19.07 -11.91
CA GLU A 274 9.29 20.38 -12.11
C GLU A 274 9.71 21.12 -13.39
N LYS A 275 10.94 20.84 -13.88
CA LYS A 275 11.49 21.41 -15.12
C LYS A 275 11.36 20.51 -16.34
N HIS A 276 10.74 19.33 -16.16
CA HIS A 276 10.58 18.38 -17.25
C HIS A 276 9.50 18.83 -18.23
N SER A 277 9.68 18.59 -19.53
CA SER A 277 8.71 18.98 -20.56
C SER A 277 7.32 18.36 -20.36
N ASN A 278 7.24 17.17 -19.76
CA ASN A 278 6.00 16.43 -19.46
C ASN A 278 5.57 16.59 -18.00
N PHE A 279 5.93 17.70 -17.35
CA PHE A 279 5.65 17.89 -15.92
C PHE A 279 4.20 17.61 -15.53
N LYS A 280 3.24 18.17 -16.29
CA LYS A 280 1.80 18.00 -16.00
C LYS A 280 1.33 16.55 -16.03
N GLU A 281 1.84 15.76 -16.96
CA GLU A 281 1.52 14.32 -17.06
C GLU A 281 2.15 13.55 -15.91
N LEU A 282 3.40 13.87 -15.55
CA LEU A 282 4.10 13.24 -14.42
C LEU A 282 3.47 13.60 -13.07
N GLU A 283 2.99 14.84 -12.92
CA GLU A 283 2.26 15.29 -11.74
C GLU A 283 0.95 14.50 -11.56
N GLN A 284 0.18 14.29 -12.63
CA GLN A 284 -1.06 13.51 -12.62
C GLN A 284 -0.84 12.02 -12.31
N LEU A 285 0.35 11.49 -12.58
CA LEU A 285 0.71 10.10 -12.26
C LEU A 285 1.23 9.92 -10.83
N SER A 286 1.39 11.00 -10.08
CA SER A 286 1.92 10.98 -8.73
C SER A 286 0.83 11.27 -7.70
N GLU A 287 0.72 10.42 -6.69
CA GLU A 287 -0.30 10.55 -5.65
C GLU A 287 0.34 11.05 -4.35
N PRO A 288 -0.09 12.21 -3.80
CA PRO A 288 0.38 12.67 -2.51
C PRO A 288 -0.19 11.81 -1.38
N CYS A 289 0.25 12.01 -0.14
CA CYS A 289 -0.15 11.19 0.99
C CYS A 289 -1.68 11.01 1.08
N GLU A 290 -2.13 9.76 1.09
CA GLU A 290 -3.55 9.35 1.13
C GLU A 290 -4.02 8.95 2.53
N SER A 291 -3.13 8.99 3.50
CA SER A 291 -3.35 8.51 4.86
C SER A 291 -4.59 9.13 5.51
N GLY A 292 -5.59 8.28 5.82
CA GLY A 292 -6.86 8.72 6.38
C GLY A 292 -7.75 9.55 5.46
N LEU A 293 -7.34 9.78 4.20
CA LEU A 293 -8.16 10.41 3.15
C LEU A 293 -8.83 9.37 2.24
N PHE A 294 -8.06 8.35 1.84
CA PHE A 294 -8.47 7.29 0.92
C PHE A 294 -7.89 5.92 1.35
N SER A 295 -6.75 5.90 2.02
CA SER A 295 -6.11 4.71 2.53
C SER A 295 -6.19 4.63 4.06
N THR A 296 -6.10 3.41 4.57
CA THR A 296 -6.21 3.06 5.99
C THR A 296 -5.18 2.00 6.34
N TYR A 297 -4.84 1.91 7.63
CA TYR A 297 -4.02 0.81 8.13
C TYR A 297 -4.67 0.17 9.36
N ILE A 298 -4.64 -1.16 9.39
CA ILE A 298 -5.05 -1.95 10.55
C ILE A 298 -3.90 -2.89 10.93
N ASN A 299 -3.53 -2.87 12.21
CA ASN A 299 -2.46 -3.71 12.72
C ASN A 299 -2.94 -5.13 13.04
N VAL A 300 -2.00 -5.99 13.45
CA VAL A 300 -2.25 -7.41 13.74
C VAL A 300 -3.30 -7.65 14.85
N GLU A 301 -3.55 -6.67 15.72
CA GLU A 301 -4.59 -6.73 16.77
C GLU A 301 -5.97 -6.31 16.28
N GLY A 302 -6.13 -5.88 15.02
CA GLY A 302 -7.38 -5.34 14.50
C GLY A 302 -7.60 -3.86 14.84
N LYS A 303 -6.55 -3.13 15.23
CA LYS A 303 -6.62 -1.72 15.57
C LYS A 303 -6.31 -0.83 14.37
N PHE A 304 -7.15 0.15 14.13
CA PHE A 304 -7.01 1.15 13.08
C PHE A 304 -6.00 2.25 13.44
N PHE A 305 -5.25 2.66 12.43
CA PHE A 305 -4.41 3.85 12.42
C PHE A 305 -4.51 4.54 11.03
N PRO A 306 -4.26 5.85 10.92
CA PRO A 306 -4.28 6.53 9.62
C PRO A 306 -3.32 5.93 8.59
N CYS A 307 -2.11 5.52 9.01
CA CYS A 307 -1.15 4.75 8.22
C CYS A 307 -0.27 3.89 9.15
N SER A 308 0.46 2.93 8.58
CA SER A 308 1.32 2.01 9.35
C SER A 308 2.46 2.72 10.12
N PHE A 309 2.84 3.93 9.71
CA PHE A 309 3.87 4.71 10.39
C PHE A 309 3.32 5.56 11.55
N SER A 310 2.00 5.80 11.60
CA SER A 310 1.37 6.54 12.70
C SER A 310 1.17 5.70 13.96
N GLU A 311 1.23 4.37 13.86
CA GLU A 311 1.13 3.49 15.02
C GLU A 311 2.20 3.81 16.07
N GLY A 312 1.76 4.10 17.31
CA GLY A 312 2.62 4.45 18.42
C GLY A 312 3.16 5.89 18.40
N THR A 313 2.66 6.76 17.51
CA THR A 313 3.03 8.19 17.50
C THR A 313 2.05 9.03 18.32
N GLU A 314 2.42 10.29 18.59
CA GLU A 314 1.59 11.23 19.36
C GLU A 314 0.17 11.34 18.80
N GLY A 315 -0.81 11.13 19.67
CA GLY A 315 -2.23 11.08 19.34
C GLY A 315 -2.69 9.77 18.69
N TRP A 316 -1.76 8.81 18.44
CA TRP A 316 -2.02 7.47 17.89
C TRP A 316 -1.22 6.40 18.64
N GLU A 317 -1.00 6.59 19.94
CA GLU A 317 -0.35 5.62 20.83
C GLU A 317 -1.13 4.32 20.87
N ASP A 318 -2.46 4.43 20.97
CA ASP A 318 -3.42 3.35 20.87
C ASP A 318 -4.30 3.58 19.65
N GLY A 319 -4.45 2.56 18.82
CA GLY A 319 -5.37 2.55 17.70
C GLY A 319 -6.84 2.49 18.13
N ILE A 320 -7.75 2.52 17.15
CA ILE A 320 -9.18 2.29 17.39
C ILE A 320 -9.45 0.82 17.09
N ASP A 321 -10.02 0.08 18.05
CA ASP A 321 -10.36 -1.33 17.88
C ASP A 321 -11.47 -1.49 16.84
N CYS A 322 -11.15 -2.15 15.72
CA CYS A 322 -12.06 -2.42 14.61
C CYS A 322 -12.57 -3.87 14.58
N ALA A 323 -12.22 -4.69 15.58
CA ALA A 323 -12.63 -6.09 15.66
C ALA A 323 -13.72 -6.33 16.72
N CYS A 324 -14.22 -5.26 17.35
CA CYS A 324 -15.31 -5.35 18.34
C CYS A 324 -16.67 -5.57 17.65
N ASP A 325 -17.64 -6.07 18.44
CA ASP A 325 -19.01 -6.25 17.99
C ASP A 325 -19.75 -4.88 17.95
N ASP A 326 -20.81 -4.77 17.15
CA ASP A 326 -21.63 -3.56 16.98
C ASP A 326 -20.85 -2.32 16.51
N PHE A 327 -19.81 -2.52 15.71
CA PHE A 327 -18.90 -1.49 15.22
C PHE A 327 -19.32 -0.99 13.83
N ASP A 328 -19.34 0.34 13.65
CA ASP A 328 -19.56 1.01 12.36
C ASP A 328 -18.30 1.78 11.97
N PHE A 329 -17.52 1.23 11.03
CA PHE A 329 -16.26 1.82 10.62
C PHE A 329 -16.40 3.26 10.14
N LEU A 330 -17.46 3.58 9.40
CA LEU A 330 -17.65 4.94 8.89
C LEU A 330 -17.94 5.91 10.03
N LYS A 331 -18.78 5.52 10.98
CA LYS A 331 -19.16 6.37 12.11
C LYS A 331 -18.05 6.44 13.17
N ASP A 332 -17.54 5.28 13.59
CA ASP A 332 -16.69 5.17 14.79
C ASP A 332 -15.22 5.48 14.49
N VAL A 333 -14.80 5.39 13.20
CA VAL A 333 -13.44 5.68 12.73
C VAL A 333 -13.44 6.79 11.70
N TRP A 334 -14.06 6.55 10.54
CA TRP A 334 -13.82 7.38 9.35
C TRP A 334 -14.27 8.83 9.52
N PHE A 335 -15.38 9.07 10.21
CA PHE A 335 -15.90 10.39 10.53
C PHE A 335 -15.69 10.79 12.00
N SER A 336 -14.86 10.05 12.75
CA SER A 336 -14.51 10.41 14.13
C SER A 336 -13.74 11.72 14.20
N ASP A 337 -13.88 12.46 15.29
CA ASP A 337 -13.14 13.70 15.54
C ASP A 337 -11.63 13.47 15.47
N ARG A 338 -11.13 12.32 15.95
CA ARG A 338 -9.71 11.96 15.93
C ARG A 338 -9.14 11.87 14.52
N LEU A 339 -9.87 11.26 13.58
CA LEU A 339 -9.43 11.17 12.19
C LEU A 339 -9.65 12.48 11.43
N VAL A 340 -10.67 13.25 11.79
CA VAL A 340 -10.89 14.61 11.25
C VAL A 340 -9.71 15.53 11.62
N GLU A 341 -9.20 15.47 12.84
CA GLU A 341 -8.02 16.25 13.26
C GLU A 341 -6.74 15.79 12.52
N TRP A 342 -6.57 14.50 12.28
CA TRP A 342 -5.48 14.00 11.43
C TRP A 342 -5.55 14.58 10.01
N ARG A 343 -6.73 14.55 9.38
CA ARG A 343 -6.95 15.11 8.05
C ARG A 343 -6.65 16.61 8.00
N LYS A 344 -7.03 17.37 9.02
CA LYS A 344 -6.70 18.79 9.11
C LYS A 344 -5.20 19.03 9.11
N LYS A 345 -4.43 18.24 9.85
CA LYS A 345 -2.96 18.31 9.88
C LYS A 345 -2.38 17.98 8.51
N LEU A 346 -2.85 16.91 7.88
CA LEU A 346 -2.38 16.46 6.58
C LEU A 346 -2.68 17.49 5.48
N LEU A 347 -3.91 17.97 5.38
CA LEU A 347 -4.33 18.95 4.39
C LEU A 347 -3.71 20.32 4.63
N GLY A 348 -3.54 20.73 5.87
CA GLY A 348 -2.84 21.97 6.24
C GLY A 348 -1.34 21.95 5.89
N ASN A 349 -0.76 20.78 5.65
CA ASN A 349 0.62 20.58 5.21
C ASN A 349 0.74 20.15 3.74
N CYS A 350 -0.21 20.54 2.89
CA CYS A 350 -0.24 20.20 1.47
C CYS A 350 -0.07 18.70 1.20
N ARG A 351 -0.67 17.87 2.04
CA ARG A 351 -0.56 16.39 2.01
C ARG A 351 0.88 15.87 2.13
N ASN A 352 1.79 16.64 2.72
CA ASN A 352 3.06 16.13 3.22
C ASN A 352 2.85 15.32 4.51
N CYS A 353 3.75 14.39 4.77
CA CYS A 353 3.65 13.56 5.97
C CYS A 353 3.61 14.45 7.24
N PRO A 354 2.59 14.29 8.12
CA PRO A 354 2.50 15.08 9.35
C PRO A 354 3.39 14.56 10.48
N ILE A 355 4.08 13.43 10.29
CA ILE A 355 4.88 12.76 11.33
C ILE A 355 6.37 12.78 10.99
N TYR A 356 6.72 12.43 9.76
CA TYR A 356 8.10 12.27 9.31
C TYR A 356 8.42 13.28 8.22
N GLU A 357 9.59 13.83 8.27
CA GLU A 357 10.18 14.44 7.09
C GLU A 357 10.57 13.32 6.11
N VAL A 358 10.23 13.41 4.84
CA VAL A 358 10.43 12.35 3.86
C VAL A 358 11.14 12.91 2.62
#